data_4bdd31eec1ba962c8926f632cfcd5ad3
#
_entry.id   4bdd31eec1ba962c8926f632cfcd5ad3
#
_cell.length_a   1.000
_cell.length_b   1.000
_cell.length_c   1.000
_cell.angle_alpha   90.00
_cell.angle_beta   90.00
_cell.angle_gamma   90.00
#
_symmetry.space_group_name_H-M   'P 1'
#
loop_
_entity.id
_entity.type
_entity.pdbx_description
1 polymer ?
#
loop_
_entity_poly.entity_id
_entity_poly.type
_entity_poly.pdbx_seq_one_letter_code
_entity_poly.pdbx_strand_id
1 'polypeptide(L)'
;MLNPSDIESVDVLKDAASASIYGARGAFGVLLITTKSRSKHERLSVKYTNNFAWRTPTKTPEQLPGWQQADINLQGVINQTKGSAAFYNVVGNMRVDATHVQKMKDYWDKYGYGDQFGREMELGRDFEFRDGGMFFIRTWDWYDEYIKDWAPQQNHSLSINGGNGKTNYNIALGYLSQDGMMKVNS
;
A
#
# COMPACT_ATOMS: atom_id res chain seq x y z
N MET A 1 13.07 -3.67 -20.95
CA MET A 1 12.44 -4.45 -19.88
C MET A 1 11.99 -5.77 -20.49
N LEU A 2 12.29 -6.92 -19.89
CA LEU A 2 11.80 -8.22 -20.39
C LEU A 2 10.33 -8.39 -20.00
N ASN A 3 9.51 -8.78 -20.97
CA ASN A 3 8.13 -9.10 -20.70
C ASN A 3 8.05 -10.54 -20.15
N PRO A 4 7.42 -10.78 -19.00
CA PRO A 4 7.27 -12.13 -18.44
C PRO A 4 6.62 -13.13 -19.39
N SER A 5 5.76 -12.68 -20.30
CA SER A 5 5.11 -13.54 -21.30
C SER A 5 6.07 -14.10 -22.37
N ASP A 6 7.26 -13.50 -22.52
CA ASP A 6 8.27 -13.89 -23.52
C ASP A 6 9.31 -14.86 -22.92
N ILE A 7 9.24 -15.14 -21.61
CA ILE A 7 10.15 -16.05 -20.93
C ILE A 7 9.68 -17.49 -21.19
N GLU A 8 10.63 -18.33 -21.63
CA GLU A 8 10.42 -19.77 -21.79
C GLU A 8 10.86 -20.53 -20.55
N SER A 9 12.07 -20.23 -20.03
CA SER A 9 12.58 -20.80 -18.79
C SER A 9 13.40 -19.79 -17.98
N VAL A 10 13.47 -20.05 -16.69
CA VAL A 10 14.33 -19.33 -15.76
C VAL A 10 15.12 -20.37 -14.99
N ASP A 11 16.44 -20.43 -15.22
CA ASP A 11 17.34 -21.35 -14.58
C ASP A 11 18.24 -20.62 -13.60
N VAL A 12 18.38 -21.16 -12.39
CA VAL A 12 19.24 -20.57 -11.35
C VAL A 12 20.47 -21.44 -11.19
N LEU A 13 21.63 -20.93 -11.66
CA LEU A 13 22.91 -21.62 -11.51
C LEU A 13 23.49 -21.24 -10.14
N LYS A 14 23.47 -22.18 -9.20
CA LYS A 14 23.97 -21.96 -7.82
C LYS A 14 25.31 -22.59 -7.56
N ASP A 15 25.75 -23.50 -8.44
CA ASP A 15 27.04 -24.17 -8.32
C ASP A 15 28.17 -23.40 -9.02
N ALA A 16 29.35 -23.43 -8.43
CA ALA A 16 30.50 -22.68 -8.91
C ALA A 16 30.99 -23.16 -10.29
N ALA A 17 30.77 -24.43 -10.64
CA ALA A 17 31.22 -24.97 -11.92
C ALA A 17 30.38 -24.39 -13.07
N SER A 18 29.04 -24.41 -12.93
CA SER A 18 28.13 -23.86 -13.93
C SER A 18 28.21 -22.33 -14.01
N ALA A 19 28.48 -21.66 -12.89
CA ALA A 19 28.61 -20.21 -12.84
C ALA A 19 29.94 -19.68 -13.33
N SER A 20 30.98 -20.52 -13.41
CA SER A 20 32.39 -20.12 -13.76
C SER A 20 32.51 -19.47 -15.14
N ILE A 21 31.69 -19.88 -16.12
CA ILE A 21 31.67 -19.31 -17.47
C ILE A 21 31.26 -17.83 -17.50
N TYR A 22 30.61 -17.34 -16.45
CA TYR A 22 30.17 -15.94 -16.30
C TYR A 22 31.20 -15.09 -15.51
N GLY A 23 32.36 -15.69 -15.16
CA GLY A 23 33.47 -15.01 -14.48
C GLY A 23 33.14 -14.62 -13.04
N ALA A 24 33.88 -13.62 -12.50
CA ALA A 24 33.76 -13.20 -11.11
C ALA A 24 32.34 -12.72 -10.72
N ARG A 25 31.56 -12.26 -11.68
CA ARG A 25 30.17 -11.83 -11.42
C ARG A 25 29.25 -13.00 -11.14
N GLY A 26 29.62 -14.24 -11.50
CA GLY A 26 28.86 -15.44 -11.21
C GLY A 26 29.02 -15.98 -9.78
N ALA A 27 29.90 -15.41 -8.96
CA ALA A 27 30.27 -15.93 -7.63
C ALA A 27 29.06 -16.00 -6.68
N PHE A 28 28.03 -15.15 -6.85
CA PHE A 28 26.82 -15.13 -6.05
C PHE A 28 25.64 -15.88 -6.68
N GLY A 29 25.88 -16.64 -7.75
CA GLY A 29 24.89 -17.31 -8.56
C GLY A 29 24.50 -16.52 -9.81
N VAL A 30 23.97 -17.24 -10.81
CA VAL A 30 23.56 -16.69 -12.10
C VAL A 30 22.09 -17.03 -12.34
N LEU A 31 21.31 -16.04 -12.72
CA LEU A 31 19.95 -16.23 -13.21
C LEU A 31 19.98 -16.21 -14.73
N LEU A 32 19.77 -17.40 -15.32
CA LEU A 32 19.69 -17.55 -16.77
C LEU A 32 18.24 -17.46 -17.23
N ILE A 33 17.92 -16.42 -17.98
CA ILE A 33 16.57 -16.24 -18.53
C ILE A 33 16.62 -16.60 -20.01
N THR A 34 15.92 -17.68 -20.37
CA THR A 34 15.75 -18.09 -21.76
C THR A 34 14.42 -17.54 -22.26
N THR A 35 14.47 -16.76 -23.32
CA THR A 35 13.26 -16.28 -23.98
C THR A 35 12.77 -17.32 -24.98
N LYS A 36 11.45 -17.35 -25.21
CA LYS A 36 10.84 -18.28 -26.15
C LYS A 36 11.55 -18.23 -27.48
N SER A 37 12.07 -19.41 -27.89
CA SER A 37 12.76 -19.57 -29.15
C SER A 37 11.83 -19.34 -30.31
N ARG A 38 12.36 -18.79 -31.38
CA ARG A 38 11.61 -18.48 -32.59
C ARG A 38 11.15 -19.82 -33.21
N SER A 39 9.86 -20.06 -33.12
CA SER A 39 9.25 -21.10 -33.94
C SER A 39 9.48 -20.74 -35.41
N LYS A 40 9.89 -21.72 -36.23
CA LYS A 40 9.96 -21.57 -37.70
C LYS A 40 8.55 -21.46 -38.28
N HIS A 41 7.84 -20.41 -37.93
CA HIS A 41 6.49 -20.18 -38.43
C HIS A 41 6.57 -19.35 -39.71
N GLU A 42 6.29 -19.95 -40.82
CA GLU A 42 6.05 -19.26 -42.11
C GLU A 42 4.74 -18.43 -42.09
N ARG A 43 3.97 -18.53 -40.99
CA ARG A 43 2.69 -17.84 -40.88
C ARG A 43 2.75 -16.75 -39.79
N LEU A 44 2.08 -15.64 -40.09
CA LEU A 44 1.86 -14.57 -39.11
C LEU A 44 1.04 -15.11 -37.91
N SER A 45 1.57 -14.96 -36.73
CA SER A 45 0.88 -15.26 -35.47
C SER A 45 0.77 -13.98 -34.65
N VAL A 46 -0.46 -13.65 -34.29
CA VAL A 46 -0.76 -12.51 -33.39
C VAL A 46 -1.36 -13.08 -32.12
N LYS A 47 -0.73 -12.79 -31.00
CA LYS A 47 -1.22 -13.21 -29.68
C LYS A 47 -1.44 -11.96 -28.83
N TYR A 48 -2.68 -11.76 -28.41
CA TYR A 48 -3.05 -10.76 -27.41
C TYR A 48 -3.44 -11.45 -26.11
N THR A 49 -2.87 -10.97 -25.01
CA THR A 49 -3.20 -11.43 -23.67
C THR A 49 -3.50 -10.24 -22.81
N ASN A 50 -4.59 -10.31 -22.04
CA ASN A 50 -4.88 -9.32 -21.01
C ASN A 50 -5.07 -10.01 -19.65
N ASN A 51 -4.79 -9.27 -18.61
CA ASN A 51 -5.04 -9.67 -17.23
C ASN A 51 -5.57 -8.47 -16.46
N PHE A 52 -6.76 -8.64 -15.90
CA PHE A 52 -7.37 -7.70 -14.97
C PHE A 52 -7.28 -8.30 -13.57
N ALA A 53 -6.80 -7.52 -12.63
CA ALA A 53 -6.71 -7.91 -11.24
C ALA A 53 -7.11 -6.75 -10.33
N TRP A 54 -7.63 -7.09 -9.17
CA TRP A 54 -7.92 -6.13 -8.10
C TRP A 54 -7.09 -6.52 -6.90
N ARG A 55 -6.41 -5.55 -6.34
CA ARG A 55 -5.61 -5.75 -5.13
C ARG A 55 -6.35 -5.18 -3.94
N THR A 56 -6.36 -5.93 -2.86
CA THR A 56 -6.92 -5.52 -1.57
C THR A 56 -5.82 -5.57 -0.52
N PRO A 57 -5.88 -4.76 0.54
CA PRO A 57 -4.99 -4.93 1.68
C PRO A 57 -5.19 -6.33 2.28
N THR A 58 -4.12 -7.07 2.45
CA THR A 58 -4.20 -8.43 3.04
C THR A 58 -4.57 -8.36 4.51
N LYS A 59 -4.05 -7.37 5.22
CA LYS A 59 -4.33 -7.08 6.62
C LYS A 59 -3.95 -5.63 6.90
N THR A 60 -4.89 -4.87 7.42
CA THR A 60 -4.63 -3.58 8.04
C THR A 60 -4.39 -3.81 9.54
N PRO A 61 -3.41 -3.13 10.17
CA PRO A 61 -3.30 -3.17 11.61
C PRO A 61 -4.59 -2.69 12.26
N GLU A 62 -4.99 -3.32 13.33
CA GLU A 62 -6.13 -2.87 14.12
C GLU A 62 -5.80 -1.52 14.75
N GLN A 63 -6.63 -0.54 14.50
CA GLN A 63 -6.44 0.81 15.04
C GLN A 63 -7.11 0.88 16.42
N LEU A 64 -6.36 1.33 17.41
CA LEU A 64 -6.94 1.62 18.72
C LEU A 64 -7.90 2.81 18.62
N PRO A 65 -9.05 2.78 19.32
CA PRO A 65 -9.89 3.96 19.49
C PRO A 65 -9.07 5.15 19.99
N GLY A 66 -9.32 6.34 19.46
CA GLY A 66 -8.52 7.52 19.79
C GLY A 66 -8.47 7.86 21.27
N TRP A 67 -9.56 7.60 22.00
CA TRP A 67 -9.58 7.80 23.43
C TRP A 67 -8.63 6.86 24.19
N GLN A 68 -8.47 5.61 23.74
CA GLN A 68 -7.50 4.67 24.34
C GLN A 68 -6.07 5.13 24.08
N GLN A 69 -5.77 5.56 22.87
CA GLN A 69 -4.47 6.11 22.54
C GLN A 69 -4.16 7.38 23.36
N ALA A 70 -5.15 8.27 23.52
CA ALA A 70 -5.03 9.46 24.33
C ALA A 70 -4.80 9.13 25.82
N ASP A 71 -5.52 8.14 26.35
CA ASP A 71 -5.35 7.67 27.72
C ASP A 71 -3.96 7.06 27.97
N ILE A 72 -3.51 6.19 27.08
CA ILE A 72 -2.16 5.57 27.19
C ILE A 72 -1.08 6.66 27.21
N ASN A 73 -1.18 7.66 26.33
CA ASN A 73 -0.24 8.78 26.30
C ASN A 73 -0.30 9.62 27.57
N LEU A 74 -1.50 9.88 28.10
CA LEU A 74 -1.70 10.61 29.33
C LEU A 74 -1.09 9.87 30.55
N GLN A 75 -1.35 8.56 30.67
CA GLN A 75 -0.77 7.72 31.70
C GLN A 75 0.76 7.68 31.61
N GLY A 76 1.28 7.62 30.37
CA GLY A 76 2.73 7.69 30.12
C GLY A 76 3.36 8.97 30.67
N VAL A 77 2.73 10.14 30.45
CA VAL A 77 3.21 11.42 30.98
C VAL A 77 3.07 11.50 32.49
N ILE A 78 1.95 11.06 33.05
CA ILE A 78 1.76 11.03 34.50
C ILE A 78 2.84 10.19 35.18
N ASN A 79 3.14 9.01 34.63
CA ASN A 79 4.16 8.11 35.17
C ASN A 79 5.58 8.71 35.03
N GLN A 80 5.91 9.29 33.87
CA GLN A 80 7.20 9.92 33.61
C GLN A 80 7.44 11.10 34.56
N THR A 81 6.43 11.89 34.81
CA THR A 81 6.51 13.10 35.65
C THR A 81 6.22 12.83 37.13
N LYS A 82 6.02 11.56 37.52
CA LYS A 82 5.64 11.16 38.90
C LYS A 82 4.42 11.93 39.42
N GLY A 83 3.46 12.18 38.53
CA GLY A 83 2.22 12.89 38.83
C GLY A 83 2.32 14.43 38.88
N SER A 84 3.47 15.02 38.55
CA SER A 84 3.61 16.48 38.52
C SER A 84 2.95 17.12 37.29
N ALA A 85 2.71 16.36 36.22
CA ALA A 85 1.92 16.81 35.05
C ALA A 85 0.71 15.88 34.88
N ALA A 86 -0.47 16.48 34.71
CA ALA A 86 -1.74 15.78 34.52
C ALA A 86 -2.31 16.00 33.10
N PHE A 87 -1.46 16.39 32.16
CA PHE A 87 -1.82 16.62 30.76
C PHE A 87 -0.60 16.52 29.86
N TYR A 88 -0.83 16.34 28.57
CA TYR A 88 0.18 16.49 27.53
C TYR A 88 -0.34 17.38 26.40
N ASN A 89 0.56 17.95 25.63
CA ASN A 89 0.23 18.76 24.47
C ASN A 89 0.47 17.97 23.19
N VAL A 90 -0.43 18.10 22.24
CA VAL A 90 -0.27 17.63 20.87
C VAL A 90 -0.10 18.79 19.92
N VAL A 91 0.13 18.51 18.64
CA VAL A 91 0.29 19.51 17.59
C VAL A 91 -0.87 20.51 17.63
N GLY A 92 -0.55 21.80 17.53
CA GLY A 92 -1.54 22.88 17.59
C GLY A 92 -1.95 23.33 18.98
N ASN A 93 -1.10 23.11 20.01
CA ASN A 93 -1.33 23.48 21.41
C ASN A 93 -2.58 22.83 22.04
N MET A 94 -3.04 21.72 21.50
CA MET A 94 -4.12 20.96 22.11
C MET A 94 -3.63 20.33 23.41
N ARG A 95 -4.23 20.70 24.51
CA ARG A 95 -3.98 20.12 25.83
C ARG A 95 -4.90 18.92 26.06
N VAL A 96 -4.34 17.73 26.17
CA VAL A 96 -5.08 16.51 26.47
C VAL A 96 -4.90 16.16 27.96
N ASP A 97 -6.00 16.13 28.69
CA ASP A 97 -6.12 15.76 30.08
C ASP A 97 -7.20 14.67 30.28
N ALA A 98 -7.39 14.21 31.51
CA ALA A 98 -8.38 13.17 31.82
C ALA A 98 -9.83 13.56 31.41
N THR A 99 -10.18 14.84 31.50
CA THR A 99 -11.50 15.31 31.08
C THR A 99 -11.69 15.19 29.58
N HIS A 100 -10.63 15.50 28.82
CA HIS A 100 -10.67 15.35 27.35
C HIS A 100 -10.78 13.88 26.95
N VAL A 101 -9.97 13.01 27.55
CA VAL A 101 -10.04 11.56 27.34
C VAL A 101 -11.43 11.02 27.63
N GLN A 102 -12.07 11.47 28.73
CA GLN A 102 -13.44 11.03 29.06
C GLN A 102 -14.46 11.47 28.00
N LYS A 103 -14.36 12.71 27.49
CA LYS A 103 -15.23 13.17 26.40
C LYS A 103 -15.05 12.36 25.11
N MET A 104 -13.82 12.04 24.76
CA MET A 104 -13.53 11.18 23.61
C MET A 104 -14.12 9.78 23.80
N LYS A 105 -14.06 9.24 25.02
CA LYS A 105 -14.66 7.95 25.36
C LYS A 105 -16.17 7.99 25.27
N ASP A 106 -16.82 9.00 25.86
CA ASP A 106 -18.28 9.17 25.81
C ASP A 106 -18.78 9.30 24.37
N TYR A 107 -18.03 10.01 23.53
CA TYR A 107 -18.29 10.09 22.09
C TYR A 107 -18.19 8.71 21.43
N TRP A 108 -17.09 7.99 21.71
CA TRP A 108 -16.84 6.67 21.14
C TRP A 108 -17.93 5.67 21.53
N ASP A 109 -18.33 5.64 22.78
CA ASP A 109 -19.35 4.75 23.30
C ASP A 109 -20.72 5.01 22.65
N LYS A 110 -20.96 6.25 22.20
CA LYS A 110 -22.22 6.66 21.57
C LYS A 110 -22.22 6.56 20.05
N TYR A 111 -21.10 6.85 19.41
CA TYR A 111 -21.04 7.07 17.96
C TYR A 111 -19.96 6.26 17.22
N GLY A 112 -19.05 5.61 17.93
CA GLY A 112 -17.88 4.95 17.31
C GLY A 112 -16.99 5.96 16.58
N TYR A 113 -16.66 5.68 15.32
CA TYR A 113 -15.95 6.64 14.46
C TYR A 113 -16.83 7.81 13.98
N GLY A 114 -18.13 7.74 14.22
CA GLY A 114 -19.06 8.77 13.80
C GLY A 114 -19.34 8.78 12.29
N ASP A 115 -19.29 7.61 11.66
CA ASP A 115 -19.43 7.43 10.20
C ASP A 115 -20.78 7.94 9.68
N GLN A 116 -21.82 7.90 10.52
CA GLN A 116 -23.15 8.44 10.21
C GLN A 116 -23.14 9.94 9.92
N PHE A 117 -22.10 10.67 10.35
CA PHE A 117 -21.95 12.11 10.12
C PHE A 117 -21.08 12.44 8.91
N GLY A 118 -20.56 11.42 8.21
CA GLY A 118 -19.64 11.61 7.10
C GLY A 118 -18.43 12.45 7.50
N ARG A 119 -18.02 13.39 6.65
CA ARG A 119 -16.91 14.32 6.92
C ARG A 119 -17.33 15.61 7.63
N GLU A 120 -18.62 15.80 7.88
CA GLU A 120 -19.11 16.98 8.57
C GLU A 120 -18.73 16.94 10.05
N MET A 121 -18.19 18.06 10.54
CA MET A 121 -17.79 18.23 11.92
C MET A 121 -18.60 19.34 12.57
N GLU A 122 -19.09 19.08 13.75
CA GLU A 122 -19.94 19.99 14.51
C GLU A 122 -19.30 20.40 15.84
N LEU A 123 -19.30 21.69 16.11
CA LEU A 123 -18.81 22.22 17.38
C LEU A 123 -19.62 21.70 18.56
N GLY A 124 -18.96 21.21 19.59
CA GLY A 124 -19.56 20.63 20.80
C GLY A 124 -19.84 19.13 20.67
N ARG A 125 -19.94 18.59 19.45
CA ARG A 125 -20.06 17.16 19.19
C ARG A 125 -18.69 16.55 18.83
N ASP A 126 -18.06 17.03 17.75
CA ASP A 126 -16.84 16.43 17.18
C ASP A 126 -15.56 17.13 17.65
N PHE A 127 -15.69 18.40 17.99
CA PHE A 127 -14.59 19.22 18.50
C PHE A 127 -15.11 20.34 19.40
N GLU A 128 -14.22 20.90 20.22
CA GLU A 128 -14.48 22.07 21.05
C GLU A 128 -13.30 23.02 21.05
N PHE A 129 -13.53 24.28 21.41
CA PHE A 129 -12.47 25.23 21.69
C PHE A 129 -12.28 25.39 23.20
N ARG A 130 -11.05 25.20 23.68
CA ARG A 130 -10.69 25.36 25.08
C ARG A 130 -9.25 25.83 25.20
N ASP A 131 -8.95 26.70 26.15
CA ASP A 131 -7.60 27.19 26.45
C ASP A 131 -6.84 27.74 25.23
N GLY A 132 -7.56 28.34 24.27
CA GLY A 132 -6.98 28.90 23.04
C GLY A 132 -6.63 27.89 21.96
N GLY A 133 -6.98 26.62 22.14
CA GLY A 133 -6.78 25.53 21.17
C GLY A 133 -8.10 24.88 20.74
N MET A 134 -8.04 24.18 19.62
CA MET A 134 -9.12 23.32 19.14
C MET A 134 -8.86 21.87 19.57
N PHE A 135 -9.85 21.26 20.23
CA PHE A 135 -9.79 19.90 20.75
C PHE A 135 -10.70 19.00 19.93
N PHE A 136 -10.13 17.97 19.34
CA PHE A 136 -10.91 16.96 18.62
C PHE A 136 -11.39 15.88 19.60
N ILE A 137 -12.69 15.70 19.63
CA ILE A 137 -13.37 14.66 20.42
C ILE A 137 -13.54 13.41 19.57
N ARG A 138 -13.93 13.61 18.30
CA ARG A 138 -14.10 12.54 17.32
C ARG A 138 -12.76 12.00 16.87
N THR A 139 -12.70 10.67 16.73
CA THR A 139 -11.57 9.95 16.12
C THR A 139 -11.96 9.47 14.74
N TRP A 140 -11.03 9.55 13.79
CA TRP A 140 -11.20 9.06 12.43
C TRP A 140 -10.60 7.67 12.27
N ASP A 141 -11.22 6.83 11.46
CA ASP A 141 -10.56 5.66 10.92
C ASP A 141 -9.63 6.09 9.79
N TRP A 142 -8.34 6.20 10.11
CA TRP A 142 -7.33 6.64 9.14
C TRP A 142 -7.10 5.62 8.03
N TYR A 143 -7.33 4.33 8.30
CA TYR A 143 -7.22 3.32 7.26
C TYR A 143 -8.34 3.44 6.25
N ASP A 144 -9.58 3.59 6.70
CA ASP A 144 -10.70 3.83 5.82
C ASP A 144 -10.56 5.16 5.05
N GLU A 145 -10.03 6.18 5.70
CA GLU A 145 -9.84 7.50 5.06
C GLU A 145 -8.76 7.49 3.97
N TYR A 146 -7.62 6.79 4.19
CA TYR A 146 -6.47 6.88 3.29
C TYR A 146 -6.21 5.65 2.43
N ILE A 147 -6.80 4.52 2.74
CA ILE A 147 -6.54 3.27 2.02
C ILE A 147 -7.80 2.86 1.24
N LYS A 148 -7.60 2.51 -0.02
CA LYS A 148 -8.67 1.95 -0.86
C LYS A 148 -8.93 0.50 -0.45
N ASP A 149 -10.21 0.09 -0.41
CA ASP A 149 -10.57 -1.30 -0.20
C ASP A 149 -10.03 -2.19 -1.31
N TRP A 150 -9.93 -1.65 -2.52
CA TRP A 150 -9.38 -2.32 -3.67
C TRP A 150 -8.83 -1.34 -4.70
N ALA A 151 -7.78 -1.75 -5.38
CA ALA A 151 -7.12 -0.99 -6.43
C ALA A 151 -7.01 -1.82 -7.70
N PRO A 152 -7.49 -1.32 -8.84
CA PRO A 152 -7.45 -2.04 -10.11
C PRO A 152 -6.02 -2.11 -10.66
N GLN A 153 -5.76 -3.20 -11.35
CA GLN A 153 -4.56 -3.41 -12.13
C GLN A 153 -4.95 -4.03 -13.47
N GLN A 154 -4.35 -3.56 -14.55
CA GLN A 154 -4.52 -4.13 -15.87
C GLN A 154 -3.17 -4.32 -16.55
N ASN A 155 -3.00 -5.47 -17.18
CA ASN A 155 -1.80 -5.81 -17.94
C ASN A 155 -2.23 -6.30 -19.33
N HIS A 156 -1.77 -5.62 -20.36
CA HIS A 156 -2.01 -5.97 -21.75
C HIS A 156 -0.70 -6.34 -22.41
N SER A 157 -0.68 -7.44 -23.13
CA SER A 157 0.48 -7.92 -23.86
C SER A 157 0.07 -8.34 -25.26
N LEU A 158 0.74 -7.75 -26.27
CA LEU A 158 0.58 -8.09 -27.67
C LEU A 158 1.89 -8.64 -28.21
N SER A 159 1.87 -9.82 -28.78
CA SER A 159 3.01 -10.45 -29.43
C SER A 159 2.66 -10.80 -30.87
N ILE A 160 3.49 -10.34 -31.78
CA ILE A 160 3.37 -10.58 -33.22
C ILE A 160 4.61 -11.31 -33.69
N ASN A 161 4.44 -12.52 -34.21
CA ASN A 161 5.51 -13.38 -34.70
C ASN A 161 5.27 -13.72 -36.16
N GLY A 162 6.31 -13.70 -36.97
CA GLY A 162 6.19 -14.10 -38.36
C GLY A 162 7.56 -14.29 -39.02
N GLY A 163 7.53 -14.81 -40.24
CA GLY A 163 8.74 -15.01 -41.02
C GLY A 163 8.47 -15.67 -42.37
N ASN A 164 9.49 -15.79 -43.20
CA ASN A 164 9.42 -16.39 -44.53
C ASN A 164 10.52 -17.44 -44.77
N GLY A 165 10.98 -18.12 -43.72
CA GLY A 165 12.09 -19.10 -43.78
C GLY A 165 13.50 -18.49 -43.88
N LYS A 166 13.63 -17.27 -44.39
CA LYS A 166 14.91 -16.54 -44.44
C LYS A 166 14.99 -15.44 -43.36
N THR A 167 13.87 -14.82 -43.05
CA THR A 167 13.79 -13.75 -42.06
C THR A 167 12.65 -14.04 -41.08
N ASN A 168 12.94 -13.98 -39.79
CA ASN A 168 11.94 -14.08 -38.74
C ASN A 168 11.92 -12.79 -37.95
N TYR A 169 10.73 -12.37 -37.54
CA TYR A 169 10.54 -11.22 -36.67
C TYR A 169 9.63 -11.55 -35.51
N ASN A 170 9.90 -10.92 -34.41
CA ASN A 170 9.08 -10.94 -33.20
C ASN A 170 8.92 -9.49 -32.73
N ILE A 171 7.69 -9.06 -32.53
CA ILE A 171 7.33 -7.75 -31.98
C ILE A 171 6.50 -8.01 -30.75
N ALA A 172 6.97 -7.51 -29.59
CA ALA A 172 6.26 -7.61 -28.34
C ALA A 172 5.98 -6.21 -27.80
N LEU A 173 4.72 -5.95 -27.45
CA LEU A 173 4.26 -4.73 -26.82
C LEU A 173 3.58 -5.08 -25.51
N GLY A 174 3.91 -4.35 -24.44
CA GLY A 174 3.29 -4.52 -23.14
C GLY A 174 2.82 -3.19 -22.57
N TYR A 175 1.65 -3.20 -21.95
CA TYR A 175 1.11 -2.08 -21.22
C TYR A 175 0.65 -2.56 -19.85
N LEU A 176 1.20 -1.96 -18.79
CA LEU A 176 0.81 -2.22 -17.42
C LEU A 176 0.32 -0.91 -16.79
N SER A 177 -0.89 -0.93 -16.29
CA SER A 177 -1.46 0.11 -15.44
C SER A 177 -1.82 -0.47 -14.10
N GLN A 178 -1.40 0.19 -13.03
CA GLN A 178 -1.59 -0.29 -11.67
C GLN A 178 -1.84 0.91 -10.77
N ASP A 179 -3.00 0.92 -10.15
CA ASP A 179 -3.36 1.95 -9.18
C ASP A 179 -2.66 1.73 -7.83
N GLY A 180 -2.33 2.83 -7.17
CA GLY A 180 -1.89 2.81 -5.79
C GLY A 180 -3.03 2.46 -4.82
N MET A 181 -2.65 1.88 -3.67
CA MET A 181 -3.62 1.56 -2.59
C MET A 181 -4.06 2.79 -1.80
N MET A 182 -3.32 3.89 -1.87
CA MET A 182 -3.69 5.12 -1.16
C MET A 182 -4.77 5.88 -1.93
N LYS A 183 -5.76 6.39 -1.22
CA LYS A 183 -6.72 7.38 -1.73
C LYS A 183 -5.97 8.70 -1.89
N VAL A 184 -5.81 9.16 -3.12
CA VAL A 184 -5.27 10.50 -3.40
C VAL A 184 -6.45 11.44 -3.39
N ASN A 185 -6.51 12.32 -2.41
CA ASN A 185 -7.50 13.40 -2.40
C ASN A 185 -7.04 14.42 -3.44
N SER A 186 -7.74 14.48 -4.57
CA SER A 186 -7.60 15.52 -5.60
C SER A 186 -8.48 16.71 -5.28
#